data_b987857dabff0373efd7c7b3adced311
#
_entry.id   b987857dabff0373efd7c7b3adced311
#
_cell.length_a   1.000
_cell.length_b   1.000
_cell.length_c   1.000
_cell.angle_alpha   90.00
_cell.angle_beta   90.00
_cell.angle_gamma   90.00
#
_symmetry.space_group_name_H-M   'P 1'
#
loop_
_entity.id
_entity.type
_entity.pdbx_description
1 polymer ?
#
loop_
_entity_poly.entity_id
_entity_poly.type
_entity_poly.pdbx_seq_one_letter_code
_entity_poly.pdbx_strand_id
1 'polypeptide(L)'
;VLSVEPWTYESRDGKIISTLSYRILTTATKTSLTDRMPTFMETALIHYTTALGTLPRPEGAMETYLMGTRPQWARMTQRFMGEQAETYLQIQRGGFASGGRAILYDIGPRDTFAIAAHEGWHQYTQKAFKNPLPVTLEEGVATYMEGFRWDAPGSDKANFLPWSNWERYEQLRQAERNGKLVPLDKLMRSTPQELMAGDPDNALVYYAQVWALIHFLNEDGGGQYQKALRAMISDAASGRLIPKIQKELGSRAAGAYQARRGGVDLLALYTGRTAAAMDSDYQAFIKSIVKTGSRAKIVAGQSPLSE
;
A
#
# COMPACT_ATOMS: atom_id res chain seq x y z
N VAL A 1 -11.31 21.59 0.05
CA VAL A 1 -11.79 21.52 -1.34
C VAL A 1 -11.62 22.91 -1.97
N LEU A 2 -11.04 22.97 -3.17
CA LEU A 2 -10.83 24.21 -3.93
C LEU A 2 -11.98 24.47 -4.89
N SER A 3 -12.42 23.44 -5.63
CA SER A 3 -13.59 23.53 -6.53
C SER A 3 -14.35 22.20 -6.58
N VAL A 4 -15.62 22.30 -6.96
CA VAL A 4 -16.46 21.17 -7.35
C VAL A 4 -17.12 21.54 -8.68
N GLU A 5 -16.86 20.73 -9.69
CA GLU A 5 -17.34 20.96 -11.06
C GLU A 5 -18.19 19.78 -11.54
N PRO A 6 -19.22 20.00 -12.36
CA PRO A 6 -19.98 18.91 -12.95
C PRO A 6 -19.08 18.07 -13.88
N TRP A 7 -19.30 16.77 -13.86
CA TRP A 7 -18.64 15.80 -14.75
C TRP A 7 -19.66 14.76 -15.21
N THR A 8 -19.52 14.29 -16.40
CA THR A 8 -20.37 13.22 -16.92
C THR A 8 -19.52 12.06 -17.42
N TYR A 9 -19.87 10.86 -17.02
CA TYR A 9 -19.25 9.63 -17.50
C TYR A 9 -20.33 8.66 -17.99
N GLU A 10 -20.32 8.37 -19.30
CA GLU A 10 -21.30 7.46 -19.95
C GLU A 10 -22.76 7.81 -19.56
N SER A 11 -23.18 9.03 -19.75
CA SER A 11 -24.52 9.52 -19.41
C SER A 11 -24.87 9.45 -17.91
N ARG A 12 -23.90 9.29 -17.05
CA ARG A 12 -24.05 9.38 -15.59
C ARG A 12 -23.50 10.68 -15.08
N ASP A 13 -24.29 11.37 -14.31
CA ASP A 13 -23.86 12.58 -13.64
C ASP A 13 -22.82 12.23 -12.57
N GLY A 14 -21.81 13.02 -12.50
CA GLY A 14 -20.71 12.93 -11.55
C GLY A 14 -20.17 14.32 -11.23
N LYS A 15 -19.07 14.35 -10.53
CA LYS A 15 -18.39 15.58 -10.16
C LYS A 15 -16.88 15.42 -10.19
N ILE A 16 -16.17 16.51 -10.46
CA ILE A 16 -14.74 16.66 -10.24
C ILE A 16 -14.58 17.47 -8.97
N ILE A 17 -13.89 16.90 -8.00
CA ILE A 17 -13.56 17.58 -6.75
C ILE A 17 -12.07 17.86 -6.76
N SER A 18 -11.70 19.14 -6.79
CA SER A 18 -10.30 19.56 -6.78
C SER A 18 -9.88 19.97 -5.37
N THR A 19 -8.74 19.46 -4.94
CA THR A 19 -8.07 19.83 -3.69
C THR A 19 -6.68 20.36 -4.02
N LEU A 20 -5.85 20.61 -3.01
CA LEU A 20 -4.49 21.09 -3.22
C LEU A 20 -3.64 20.05 -4.00
N SER A 21 -3.79 18.75 -3.66
CA SER A 21 -2.95 17.67 -4.16
C SER A 21 -3.69 16.67 -5.05
N TYR A 22 -5.02 16.75 -5.13
CA TYR A 22 -5.83 15.78 -5.87
C TYR A 22 -6.89 16.41 -6.75
N ARG A 23 -7.18 15.70 -7.84
CA ARG A 23 -8.34 15.89 -8.69
C ARG A 23 -9.14 14.59 -8.71
N ILE A 24 -10.25 14.57 -7.99
CA ILE A 24 -11.08 13.37 -7.80
C ILE A 24 -12.27 13.44 -8.75
N LEU A 25 -12.31 12.54 -9.74
CA LEU A 25 -13.41 12.39 -10.69
C LEU A 25 -14.30 11.25 -10.19
N THR A 26 -15.56 11.54 -9.88
CA THR A 26 -16.41 10.53 -9.25
C THR A 26 -17.83 10.53 -9.81
N THR A 27 -18.36 9.30 -10.00
CA THR A 27 -19.79 9.02 -10.22
C THR A 27 -20.44 8.39 -8.98
N ALA A 28 -19.70 8.27 -7.87
CA ALA A 28 -20.26 7.81 -6.60
C ALA A 28 -21.23 8.85 -6.04
N THR A 29 -22.37 8.38 -5.53
CA THR A 29 -23.47 9.24 -5.04
C THR A 29 -23.59 9.25 -3.51
N LYS A 30 -22.90 8.33 -2.82
CA LYS A 30 -22.94 8.27 -1.35
C LYS A 30 -22.17 9.45 -0.74
N THR A 31 -22.88 10.36 -0.10
CA THR A 31 -22.29 11.54 0.58
C THR A 31 -21.30 11.14 1.65
N SER A 32 -21.56 10.08 2.42
CA SER A 32 -20.62 9.54 3.41
C SER A 32 -19.26 9.15 2.84
N LEU A 33 -19.17 8.92 1.53
CA LEU A 33 -17.94 8.65 0.82
C LEU A 33 -17.40 9.91 0.14
N THR A 34 -18.22 10.58 -0.69
CA THR A 34 -17.77 11.69 -1.54
C THR A 34 -17.40 12.95 -0.76
N ASP A 35 -18.04 13.21 0.37
CA ASP A 35 -17.78 14.42 1.16
C ASP A 35 -16.52 14.28 2.02
N ARG A 36 -16.17 13.04 2.39
CA ARG A 36 -15.01 12.74 3.22
C ARG A 36 -13.74 12.41 2.43
N MET A 37 -13.90 11.89 1.20
CA MET A 37 -12.77 11.45 0.37
C MET A 37 -11.71 12.54 0.13
N PRO A 38 -12.07 13.80 -0.16
CA PRO A 38 -11.07 14.85 -0.40
C PRO A 38 -10.15 15.09 0.82
N THR A 39 -10.72 15.26 2.00
CA THR A 39 -9.97 15.46 3.26
C THR A 39 -9.15 14.22 3.60
N PHE A 40 -9.73 13.03 3.39
CA PHE A 40 -9.06 11.76 3.63
C PHE A 40 -7.79 11.62 2.77
N MET A 41 -7.88 11.88 1.47
CA MET A 41 -6.74 11.75 0.56
C MET A 41 -5.64 12.78 0.84
N GLU A 42 -5.97 14.01 1.18
CA GLU A 42 -4.97 15.01 1.60
C GLU A 42 -4.25 14.58 2.89
N THR A 43 -5.00 14.03 3.86
CA THR A 43 -4.41 13.51 5.10
C THR A 43 -3.55 12.26 4.83
N ALA A 44 -3.99 11.38 3.93
CA ALA A 44 -3.21 10.24 3.49
C ALA A 44 -1.87 10.66 2.87
N LEU A 45 -1.87 11.69 2.02
CA LEU A 45 -0.63 12.20 1.41
C LEU A 45 0.34 12.76 2.47
N ILE A 46 -0.16 13.44 3.48
CA ILE A 46 0.67 13.88 4.61
C ILE A 46 1.28 12.65 5.30
N HIS A 47 0.47 11.61 5.53
CA HIS A 47 0.94 10.38 6.13
C HIS A 47 2.00 9.68 5.27
N TYR A 48 1.81 9.56 3.96
CA TYR A 48 2.79 8.98 3.03
C TYR A 48 4.14 9.68 3.09
N THR A 49 4.12 11.01 3.18
CA THR A 49 5.34 11.81 3.16
C THR A 49 6.05 11.93 4.51
N THR A 50 5.47 11.40 5.61
CA THR A 50 6.00 11.57 6.97
C THR A 50 6.17 10.29 7.78
N ALA A 51 5.35 9.26 7.57
CA ALA A 51 5.29 8.08 8.43
C ALA A 51 6.61 7.27 8.46
N LEU A 52 7.24 7.08 7.33
CA LEU A 52 8.47 6.29 7.18
C LEU A 52 9.69 7.15 6.80
N GLY A 53 9.66 8.43 7.14
CA GLY A 53 10.70 9.41 6.86
C GLY A 53 10.14 10.61 6.12
N THR A 54 10.97 11.62 5.87
CA THR A 54 10.58 12.79 5.07
C THR A 54 10.75 12.45 3.60
N LEU A 55 9.65 12.39 2.87
CA LEU A 55 9.62 12.05 1.45
C LEU A 55 9.14 13.25 0.60
N PRO A 56 9.51 13.30 -0.70
CA PRO A 56 9.16 14.42 -1.57
C PRO A 56 7.64 14.49 -1.80
N ARG A 57 7.12 15.70 -1.97
CA ARG A 57 5.76 15.89 -2.45
C ARG A 57 5.69 15.66 -3.97
N PRO A 58 4.55 15.12 -4.48
CA PRO A 58 4.37 14.99 -5.92
C PRO A 58 4.25 16.36 -6.59
N GLU A 59 4.73 16.46 -7.83
CA GLU A 59 4.52 17.64 -8.65
C GLU A 59 3.10 17.65 -9.22
N GLY A 60 2.35 18.70 -8.94
CA GLY A 60 0.97 18.88 -9.39
C GLY A 60 -0.06 17.96 -8.72
N ALA A 61 -1.32 18.13 -9.12
CA ALA A 61 -2.43 17.35 -8.58
C ALA A 61 -2.47 15.93 -9.18
N MET A 62 -2.79 14.97 -8.34
CA MET A 62 -2.94 13.55 -8.72
C MET A 62 -4.39 13.26 -9.10
N GLU A 63 -4.61 12.59 -10.22
CA GLU A 63 -5.95 12.21 -10.68
C GLU A 63 -6.39 10.88 -10.06
N THR A 64 -7.53 10.90 -9.38
CA THR A 64 -8.17 9.71 -8.81
C THR A 64 -9.58 9.56 -9.37
N TYR A 65 -9.88 8.40 -9.93
CA TYR A 65 -11.20 8.04 -10.44
C TYR A 65 -11.90 7.16 -9.42
N LEU A 66 -12.98 7.66 -8.82
CA LEU A 66 -13.83 6.93 -7.89
C LEU A 66 -15.18 6.63 -8.53
N MET A 67 -15.31 5.44 -9.10
CA MET A 67 -16.53 5.04 -9.79
C MET A 67 -17.60 4.59 -8.81
N GLY A 68 -18.86 4.90 -9.09
CA GLY A 68 -19.98 4.53 -8.24
C GLY A 68 -20.30 3.04 -8.25
N THR A 69 -19.87 2.31 -9.30
CA THR A 69 -20.16 0.89 -9.45
C THR A 69 -19.02 0.14 -10.14
N ARG A 70 -18.93 -1.17 -9.87
CA ARG A 70 -17.95 -2.05 -10.55
C ARG A 70 -18.06 -2.04 -12.07
N PRO A 71 -19.26 -2.08 -12.72
CA PRO A 71 -19.35 -1.96 -14.19
C PRO A 71 -18.78 -0.67 -14.74
N GLN A 72 -18.97 0.49 -14.07
CA GLN A 72 -18.36 1.75 -14.50
C GLN A 72 -16.82 1.68 -14.36
N TRP A 73 -16.33 1.14 -13.24
CA TRP A 73 -14.91 0.91 -13.03
C TRP A 73 -14.30 0.00 -14.11
N ALA A 74 -14.97 -1.10 -14.46
CA ALA A 74 -14.51 -2.02 -15.50
C ALA A 74 -14.34 -1.33 -16.86
N ARG A 75 -15.32 -0.51 -17.27
CA ARG A 75 -15.21 0.26 -18.53
C ARG A 75 -14.13 1.34 -18.48
N MET A 76 -13.96 2.00 -17.30
CA MET A 76 -12.87 2.95 -17.11
C MET A 76 -11.52 2.23 -17.19
N THR A 77 -11.40 1.04 -16.61
CA THR A 77 -10.22 0.18 -16.70
C THR A 77 -9.92 -0.19 -18.15
N GLN A 78 -10.91 -0.62 -18.92
CA GLN A 78 -10.74 -0.91 -20.35
C GLN A 78 -10.25 0.32 -21.13
N ARG A 79 -10.81 1.49 -20.85
CA ARG A 79 -10.40 2.74 -21.50
C ARG A 79 -8.95 3.12 -21.20
N PHE A 80 -8.47 2.94 -19.98
CA PHE A 80 -7.11 3.34 -19.59
C PHE A 80 -6.07 2.28 -19.88
N MET A 81 -6.43 0.99 -19.77
CA MET A 81 -5.46 -0.11 -19.83
C MET A 81 -5.46 -0.80 -21.21
N GLY A 82 -6.45 -0.57 -22.06
CA GLY A 82 -6.53 -1.17 -23.40
C GLY A 82 -6.40 -2.70 -23.32
N GLU A 83 -5.44 -3.25 -24.04
CA GLU A 83 -5.17 -4.71 -24.11
C GLU A 83 -4.77 -5.33 -22.75
N GLN A 84 -4.23 -4.52 -21.82
CA GLN A 84 -3.86 -5.00 -20.49
C GLN A 84 -5.05 -5.04 -19.51
N ALA A 85 -6.23 -4.56 -19.91
CA ALA A 85 -7.39 -4.44 -19.01
C ALA A 85 -7.82 -5.77 -18.39
N GLU A 86 -7.72 -6.89 -19.11
CA GLU A 86 -8.14 -8.21 -18.62
C GLU A 86 -7.45 -8.58 -17.28
N THR A 87 -6.17 -8.27 -17.14
CA THR A 87 -5.42 -8.53 -15.91
C THR A 87 -6.02 -7.77 -14.73
N TYR A 88 -6.35 -6.48 -14.93
CA TYR A 88 -6.93 -5.64 -13.88
C TYR A 88 -8.38 -5.99 -13.58
N LEU A 89 -9.15 -6.43 -14.58
CA LEU A 89 -10.55 -6.81 -14.43
C LEU A 89 -10.77 -8.04 -13.52
N GLN A 90 -9.71 -8.80 -13.25
CA GLN A 90 -9.73 -9.88 -12.27
C GLN A 90 -9.82 -9.39 -10.83
N ILE A 91 -9.52 -8.12 -10.56
CA ILE A 91 -9.67 -7.52 -9.23
C ILE A 91 -11.15 -7.51 -8.86
N GLN A 92 -11.51 -8.30 -7.83
CA GLN A 92 -12.90 -8.46 -7.39
C GLN A 92 -13.35 -7.34 -6.45
N ARG A 93 -12.44 -6.85 -5.60
CA ARG A 93 -12.68 -5.76 -4.65
C ARG A 93 -11.46 -4.86 -4.63
N GLY A 94 -11.67 -3.56 -4.82
CA GLY A 94 -10.60 -2.59 -4.71
C GLY A 94 -10.47 -1.67 -5.92
N GLY A 95 -9.25 -1.51 -6.36
CA GLY A 95 -8.85 -0.65 -7.45
C GLY A 95 -7.44 -0.98 -7.89
N PHE A 96 -6.83 -0.05 -8.58
CA PHE A 96 -5.41 -0.11 -8.94
C PHE A 96 -4.88 1.30 -9.20
N ALA A 97 -3.56 1.43 -9.15
CA ALA A 97 -2.87 2.65 -9.60
C ALA A 97 -1.96 2.35 -10.79
N SER A 98 -2.06 3.15 -11.83
CA SER A 98 -1.23 3.03 -13.04
C SER A 98 -0.96 4.40 -13.66
N GLY A 99 0.28 4.65 -14.07
CA GLY A 99 0.70 5.91 -14.67
C GLY A 99 0.45 7.14 -13.78
N GLY A 100 0.50 6.97 -12.45
CA GLY A 100 0.23 8.01 -11.47
C GLY A 100 -1.24 8.38 -11.30
N ARG A 101 -2.17 7.52 -11.76
CA ARG A 101 -3.60 7.63 -11.55
C ARG A 101 -4.09 6.47 -10.70
N ALA A 102 -5.02 6.72 -9.78
CA ALA A 102 -5.75 5.67 -9.07
C ALA A 102 -7.15 5.51 -9.64
N ILE A 103 -7.60 4.26 -9.84
CA ILE A 103 -8.90 3.94 -10.43
C ILE A 103 -9.62 2.97 -9.50
N LEU A 104 -10.60 3.49 -8.77
CA LEU A 104 -11.30 2.84 -7.66
C LEU A 104 -12.80 2.73 -7.96
N TYR A 105 -13.51 1.89 -7.20
CA TYR A 105 -14.98 1.94 -7.16
C TYR A 105 -15.50 1.75 -5.74
N ASP A 106 -16.75 2.17 -5.50
CA ASP A 106 -17.43 2.06 -4.21
C ASP A 106 -17.70 0.60 -3.85
N ILE A 107 -16.99 0.10 -2.86
CA ILE A 107 -17.15 -1.23 -2.25
C ILE A 107 -17.65 -1.15 -0.80
N GLY A 108 -18.22 -0.03 -0.43
CA GLY A 108 -18.63 0.33 0.92
C GLY A 108 -17.64 1.30 1.57
N PRO A 109 -18.14 2.21 2.43
CA PRO A 109 -17.31 3.34 2.88
C PRO A 109 -15.97 2.93 3.49
N ARG A 110 -15.97 1.98 4.44
CA ARG A 110 -14.75 1.56 5.14
C ARG A 110 -13.70 1.02 4.16
N ASP A 111 -14.09 0.06 3.34
CA ASP A 111 -13.19 -0.64 2.44
C ASP A 111 -12.72 0.28 1.31
N THR A 112 -13.62 1.16 0.81
CA THR A 112 -13.23 2.14 -0.21
C THR A 112 -12.17 3.12 0.29
N PHE A 113 -12.23 3.57 1.55
CA PHE A 113 -11.18 4.41 2.13
C PHE A 113 -9.86 3.65 2.33
N ALA A 114 -9.90 2.40 2.79
CA ALA A 114 -8.70 1.58 2.94
C ALA A 114 -8.01 1.36 1.58
N ILE A 115 -8.78 1.02 0.54
CA ILE A 115 -8.26 0.88 -0.83
C ILE A 115 -7.74 2.22 -1.37
N ALA A 116 -8.44 3.34 -1.09
CA ALA A 116 -7.96 4.66 -1.51
C ALA A 116 -6.60 5.01 -0.87
N ALA A 117 -6.36 4.58 0.36
CA ALA A 117 -5.05 4.74 1.01
C ALA A 117 -3.99 3.81 0.42
N HIS A 118 -4.34 2.57 0.08
CA HIS A 118 -3.45 1.60 -0.58
C HIS A 118 -3.04 2.09 -1.98
N GLU A 119 -4.01 2.29 -2.85
CA GLU A 119 -3.77 2.72 -4.23
C GLU A 119 -3.22 4.16 -4.30
N GLY A 120 -3.57 4.98 -3.32
CA GLY A 120 -3.01 6.32 -3.15
C GLY A 120 -1.50 6.30 -2.88
N TRP A 121 -1.00 5.31 -2.13
CA TRP A 121 0.44 5.10 -1.97
C TRP A 121 1.11 4.78 -3.32
N HIS A 122 0.57 3.82 -4.08
CA HIS A 122 1.09 3.48 -5.40
C HIS A 122 1.04 4.67 -6.37
N GLN A 123 -0.07 5.40 -6.37
CA GLN A 123 -0.22 6.63 -7.15
C GLN A 123 0.85 7.66 -6.79
N TYR A 124 1.08 7.87 -5.50
CA TYR A 124 2.07 8.79 -4.98
C TYR A 124 3.49 8.38 -5.38
N THR A 125 3.89 7.12 -5.20
CA THR A 125 5.24 6.66 -5.57
C THR A 125 5.50 6.75 -7.06
N GLN A 126 4.49 6.43 -7.89
CA GLN A 126 4.58 6.58 -9.35
C GLN A 126 4.74 8.04 -9.81
N LYS A 127 4.34 9.02 -9.00
CA LYS A 127 4.49 10.45 -9.29
C LYS A 127 5.74 11.07 -8.69
N ALA A 128 6.14 10.65 -7.50
CA ALA A 128 7.15 11.33 -6.71
C ALA A 128 8.51 10.60 -6.66
N PHE A 129 8.53 9.27 -6.87
CA PHE A 129 9.77 8.50 -6.76
C PHE A 129 10.50 8.42 -8.10
N LYS A 130 11.82 8.55 -8.06
CA LYS A 130 12.68 8.43 -9.25
C LYS A 130 13.09 6.98 -9.56
N ASN A 131 13.09 6.11 -8.54
CA ASN A 131 13.25 4.67 -8.71
C ASN A 131 12.08 3.94 -8.04
N PRO A 132 11.53 2.87 -8.62
CA PRO A 132 10.52 2.08 -7.95
C PRO A 132 11.11 1.33 -6.76
N LEU A 133 10.31 1.08 -5.73
CA LEU A 133 10.65 0.15 -4.65
C LEU A 133 10.57 -1.32 -5.12
N PRO A 134 11.24 -2.27 -4.42
CA PRO A 134 10.94 -3.69 -4.60
C PRO A 134 9.45 -3.96 -4.45
N VAL A 135 8.90 -4.88 -5.25
CA VAL A 135 7.45 -5.17 -5.23
C VAL A 135 6.96 -5.47 -3.83
N THR A 136 7.65 -6.34 -3.10
CA THR A 136 7.28 -6.73 -1.73
C THR A 136 7.25 -5.55 -0.75
N LEU A 137 8.17 -4.61 -0.86
CA LEU A 137 8.19 -3.42 0.00
C LEU A 137 7.16 -2.38 -0.45
N GLU A 138 6.95 -2.24 -1.75
CA GLU A 138 5.92 -1.35 -2.31
C GLU A 138 4.53 -1.76 -1.80
N GLU A 139 4.18 -3.05 -1.93
CA GLU A 139 2.93 -3.62 -1.42
C GLU A 139 2.86 -3.57 0.11
N GLY A 140 3.99 -3.84 0.77
CA GLY A 140 4.08 -3.77 2.22
C GLY A 140 3.80 -2.37 2.77
N VAL A 141 4.38 -1.34 2.16
CA VAL A 141 4.11 0.05 2.57
C VAL A 141 2.68 0.44 2.19
N ALA A 142 2.17 0.04 1.02
CA ALA A 142 0.78 0.29 0.66
C ALA A 142 -0.19 -0.29 1.71
N THR A 143 0.01 -1.54 2.16
CA THR A 143 -0.80 -2.15 3.22
C THR A 143 -0.60 -1.50 4.60
N TYR A 144 0.58 -1.00 4.89
CA TYR A 144 0.86 -0.22 6.10
C TYR A 144 0.09 1.11 6.11
N MET A 145 -0.11 1.73 4.96
CA MET A 145 -0.87 2.97 4.81
C MET A 145 -2.40 2.78 4.88
N GLU A 146 -2.93 1.56 4.77
CA GLU A 146 -4.38 1.27 4.88
C GLU A 146 -4.93 1.55 6.28
N GLY A 147 -4.08 1.54 7.32
CA GLY A 147 -4.49 1.64 8.71
C GLY A 147 -4.94 3.05 9.10
N PHE A 148 -6.24 3.23 9.38
CA PHE A 148 -6.76 4.51 9.85
C PHE A 148 -7.99 4.34 10.77
N ARG A 149 -8.30 5.41 11.49
CA ARG A 149 -9.56 5.55 12.26
C ARG A 149 -10.11 6.96 12.07
N TRP A 150 -11.42 7.06 12.04
CA TRP A 150 -12.07 8.37 12.14
C TRP A 150 -11.92 8.94 13.54
N ASP A 151 -11.71 10.23 13.65
CA ASP A 151 -11.55 10.95 14.91
C ASP A 151 -12.77 10.79 15.81
N ALA A 152 -13.97 10.87 15.20
CA ALA A 152 -15.26 10.62 15.85
C ALA A 152 -16.26 10.03 14.84
N PRO A 153 -17.36 9.42 15.31
CA PRO A 153 -18.47 9.04 14.45
C PRO A 153 -18.97 10.25 13.64
N GLY A 154 -19.04 10.10 12.31
CA GLY A 154 -19.46 11.17 11.39
C GLY A 154 -18.38 12.19 11.03
N SER A 155 -17.21 12.17 11.67
CA SER A 155 -16.08 13.04 11.33
C SER A 155 -15.54 12.77 9.92
N ASP A 156 -15.05 13.79 9.24
CA ASP A 156 -14.29 13.69 7.98
C ASP A 156 -12.77 13.65 8.22
N LYS A 157 -12.34 13.73 9.48
CA LYS A 157 -10.96 13.69 9.88
C LYS A 157 -10.52 12.26 10.16
N ALA A 158 -9.63 11.75 9.34
CA ALA A 158 -8.99 10.45 9.51
C ALA A 158 -7.66 10.59 10.26
N ASN A 159 -7.46 9.75 11.27
CA ASN A 159 -6.17 9.56 11.92
C ASN A 159 -5.53 8.29 11.34
N PHE A 160 -4.41 8.43 10.63
CA PHE A 160 -3.68 7.30 10.11
C PHE A 160 -2.88 6.63 11.22
N LEU A 161 -3.19 5.37 11.45
CA LEU A 161 -2.64 4.53 12.50
C LEU A 161 -2.32 3.16 11.87
N PRO A 162 -1.08 2.91 11.45
CA PRO A 162 -0.73 1.72 10.66
C PRO A 162 -1.14 0.39 11.30
N TRP A 163 -1.17 0.32 12.63
CA TRP A 163 -1.68 -0.83 13.37
C TRP A 163 -3.20 -1.00 13.27
N SER A 164 -3.96 0.03 12.91
CA SER A 164 -5.43 -0.06 12.77
C SER A 164 -5.84 -0.75 11.46
N ASN A 165 -5.19 -1.86 11.13
CA ASN A 165 -5.49 -2.68 9.97
C ASN A 165 -6.00 -4.06 10.43
N TRP A 166 -7.27 -4.09 10.82
CA TRP A 166 -7.92 -5.27 11.34
C TRP A 166 -7.92 -6.43 10.35
N GLU A 167 -8.13 -6.16 9.08
CA GLU A 167 -8.23 -7.18 8.04
C GLU A 167 -6.89 -7.92 7.88
N ARG A 168 -5.79 -7.18 7.74
CA ARG A 168 -4.44 -7.77 7.61
C ARG A 168 -4.04 -8.53 8.86
N TYR A 169 -4.40 -8.01 10.03
CA TYR A 169 -4.17 -8.70 11.29
C TYR A 169 -4.90 -10.06 11.37
N GLU A 170 -6.20 -10.13 11.03
CA GLU A 170 -6.95 -11.39 11.08
C GLU A 170 -6.46 -12.39 10.04
N GLN A 171 -6.14 -11.94 8.83
CA GLN A 171 -5.53 -12.77 7.78
C GLN A 171 -4.20 -13.35 8.24
N LEU A 172 -3.33 -12.52 8.85
CA LEU A 172 -2.04 -12.95 9.40
C LEU A 172 -2.21 -13.98 10.52
N ARG A 173 -3.14 -13.73 11.45
CA ARG A 173 -3.44 -14.61 12.57
C ARG A 173 -3.95 -15.97 12.10
N GLN A 174 -4.79 -15.99 11.07
CA GLN A 174 -5.26 -17.24 10.47
C GLN A 174 -4.14 -17.97 9.74
N ALA A 175 -3.30 -17.27 9.00
CA ALA A 175 -2.16 -17.85 8.29
C ALA A 175 -1.16 -18.48 9.26
N GLU A 176 -0.85 -17.82 10.38
CA GLU A 176 0.02 -18.36 11.43
C GLU A 176 -0.56 -19.63 12.03
N ARG A 177 -1.84 -19.61 12.44
CA ARG A 177 -2.52 -20.78 13.04
C ARG A 177 -2.59 -21.98 12.11
N ASN A 178 -2.75 -21.74 10.81
CA ASN A 178 -2.89 -22.79 9.79
C ASN A 178 -1.54 -23.25 9.22
N GLY A 179 -0.40 -22.73 9.70
CA GLY A 179 0.93 -23.04 9.18
C GLY A 179 1.12 -22.62 7.71
N LYS A 180 0.41 -21.58 7.26
CA LYS A 180 0.45 -21.07 5.88
C LYS A 180 1.44 -19.92 5.68
N LEU A 181 2.22 -19.56 6.70
CA LEU A 181 3.21 -18.49 6.56
C LEU A 181 4.30 -18.89 5.56
N VAL A 182 4.64 -17.95 4.71
CA VAL A 182 5.69 -18.10 3.69
C VAL A 182 7.02 -17.65 4.31
N PRO A 183 8.14 -18.39 4.15
CA PRO A 183 9.47 -17.94 4.58
C PRO A 183 9.84 -16.58 3.95
N LEU A 184 10.55 -15.74 4.72
CA LEU A 184 10.86 -14.37 4.30
C LEU A 184 11.63 -14.30 2.97
N ASP A 185 12.58 -15.21 2.74
CA ASP A 185 13.31 -15.27 1.47
C ASP A 185 12.37 -15.53 0.27
N LYS A 186 11.44 -16.47 0.42
CA LYS A 186 10.43 -16.75 -0.60
C LYS A 186 9.47 -15.56 -0.77
N LEU A 187 9.00 -14.94 0.33
CA LEU A 187 8.16 -13.75 0.29
C LEU A 187 8.81 -12.62 -0.51
N MET A 188 10.09 -12.34 -0.23
CA MET A 188 10.86 -11.27 -0.89
C MET A 188 11.17 -11.52 -2.37
N ARG A 189 11.06 -12.76 -2.83
CA ARG A 189 11.24 -13.15 -4.25
C ARG A 189 9.94 -13.18 -5.04
N SER A 190 8.81 -13.31 -4.36
CA SER A 190 7.51 -13.51 -5.00
C SER A 190 6.80 -12.20 -5.28
N THR A 191 5.99 -12.19 -6.32
CA THR A 191 4.97 -11.18 -6.57
C THR A 191 3.60 -11.70 -6.09
N PRO A 192 2.61 -10.80 -5.85
CA PRO A 192 1.25 -11.23 -5.55
C PRO A 192 0.70 -12.21 -6.58
N GLN A 193 0.94 -11.95 -7.87
CA GLN A 193 0.46 -12.77 -8.98
C GLN A 193 1.04 -14.19 -8.98
N GLU A 194 2.34 -14.31 -8.68
CA GLU A 194 3.01 -15.63 -8.60
C GLU A 194 2.46 -16.48 -7.45
N LEU A 195 2.14 -15.86 -6.31
CA LEU A 195 1.58 -16.58 -5.17
C LEU A 195 0.09 -16.92 -5.37
N MET A 196 -0.67 -16.09 -6.08
CA MET A 196 -2.07 -16.35 -6.42
C MET A 196 -2.26 -17.46 -7.43
N ALA A 197 -1.26 -17.78 -8.26
CA ALA A 197 -1.38 -18.77 -9.34
C ALA A 197 -1.76 -20.19 -8.85
N GLY A 198 -1.60 -20.50 -7.55
CA GLY A 198 -1.95 -21.80 -6.97
C GLY A 198 -3.24 -21.79 -6.15
N ASP A 199 -3.52 -20.72 -5.44
CA ASP A 199 -4.67 -20.58 -4.53
C ASP A 199 -4.94 -19.08 -4.29
N PRO A 200 -6.15 -18.57 -4.59
CA PRO A 200 -6.51 -17.17 -4.32
C PRO A 200 -6.32 -16.73 -2.87
N ASP A 201 -6.45 -17.64 -1.90
CA ASP A 201 -6.23 -17.36 -0.49
C ASP A 201 -4.76 -16.99 -0.19
N ASN A 202 -3.83 -17.42 -1.03
CA ASN A 202 -2.41 -17.05 -0.88
C ASN A 202 -2.16 -15.55 -1.05
N ALA A 203 -3.01 -14.84 -1.81
CA ALA A 203 -2.95 -13.38 -1.89
C ALA A 203 -3.20 -12.73 -0.53
N LEU A 204 -4.20 -13.23 0.22
CA LEU A 204 -4.51 -12.69 1.55
C LEU A 204 -3.35 -12.91 2.51
N VAL A 205 -2.72 -14.09 2.46
CA VAL A 205 -1.52 -14.39 3.26
C VAL A 205 -0.36 -13.48 2.85
N TYR A 206 -0.14 -13.28 1.55
CA TYR A 206 0.90 -12.38 1.05
C TYR A 206 0.74 -10.96 1.60
N TYR A 207 -0.44 -10.34 1.38
CA TYR A 207 -0.69 -8.97 1.83
C TYR A 207 -0.60 -8.84 3.36
N ALA A 208 -1.06 -9.83 4.12
CA ALA A 208 -0.91 -9.85 5.57
C ALA A 208 0.56 -9.94 6.01
N GLN A 209 1.37 -10.76 5.33
CA GLN A 209 2.80 -10.88 5.63
C GLN A 209 3.60 -9.66 5.22
N VAL A 210 3.34 -9.02 4.06
CA VAL A 210 4.07 -7.80 3.69
C VAL A 210 3.70 -6.62 4.58
N TRP A 211 2.45 -6.55 5.09
CA TRP A 211 2.06 -5.63 6.15
C TRP A 211 2.89 -5.85 7.42
N ALA A 212 2.97 -7.10 7.89
CA ALA A 212 3.78 -7.46 9.06
C ALA A 212 5.28 -7.18 8.83
N LEU A 213 5.77 -7.31 7.59
CA LEU A 213 7.16 -7.03 7.25
C LEU A 213 7.53 -5.55 7.46
N ILE A 214 6.65 -4.62 7.10
CA ILE A 214 6.93 -3.20 7.35
C ILE A 214 6.94 -2.90 8.85
N HIS A 215 6.02 -3.47 9.62
CA HIS A 215 6.06 -3.35 11.09
C HIS A 215 7.33 -3.98 11.68
N PHE A 216 7.72 -5.17 11.22
CA PHE A 216 8.97 -5.81 11.63
C PHE A 216 10.18 -4.91 11.36
N LEU A 217 10.32 -4.42 10.14
CA LEU A 217 11.44 -3.54 9.80
C LEU A 217 11.41 -2.19 10.52
N ASN A 218 10.24 -1.72 10.92
CA ASN A 218 10.10 -0.42 11.61
C ASN A 218 10.21 -0.52 13.12
N GLU A 219 9.80 -1.63 13.77
CA GLU A 219 9.56 -1.69 15.21
C GLU A 219 10.29 -2.83 15.93
N ASP A 220 10.67 -3.93 15.24
CA ASP A 220 11.30 -5.07 15.89
C ASP A 220 12.62 -4.70 16.59
N GLY A 221 12.86 -5.30 17.76
CA GLY A 221 14.08 -5.07 18.54
C GLY A 221 14.31 -3.58 18.87
N GLY A 222 13.22 -2.81 19.12
CA GLY A 222 13.31 -1.37 19.36
C GLY A 222 13.64 -0.55 18.12
N GLY A 223 13.32 -1.09 16.92
CA GLY A 223 13.52 -0.41 15.63
C GLY A 223 14.90 -0.65 15.03
N GLN A 224 15.48 -1.82 15.29
CA GLN A 224 16.84 -2.16 14.81
C GLN A 224 17.00 -2.02 13.28
N TYR A 225 15.93 -2.22 12.48
CA TYR A 225 15.97 -2.10 11.03
C TYR A 225 15.32 -0.81 10.50
N GLN A 226 14.78 0.04 11.38
CA GLN A 226 14.05 1.25 11.00
C GLN A 226 14.88 2.19 10.12
N LYS A 227 16.16 2.37 10.47
CA LYS A 227 17.09 3.20 9.69
C LYS A 227 17.31 2.64 8.29
N ALA A 228 17.42 1.32 8.15
CA ALA A 228 17.58 0.64 6.87
C ALA A 228 16.34 0.78 5.99
N LEU A 229 15.13 0.57 6.54
CA LEU A 229 13.86 0.77 5.85
C LEU A 229 13.73 2.21 5.32
N ARG A 230 13.94 3.20 6.19
CA ARG A 230 13.86 4.63 5.82
C ARG A 230 14.88 5.02 4.76
N ALA A 231 16.12 4.50 4.86
CA ALA A 231 17.15 4.75 3.86
C ALA A 231 16.78 4.16 2.49
N MET A 232 16.22 2.96 2.47
CA MET A 232 15.78 2.28 1.24
C MET A 232 14.68 3.08 0.53
N ILE A 233 13.66 3.53 1.28
CA ILE A 233 12.56 4.35 0.75
C ILE A 233 13.08 5.71 0.26
N SER A 234 13.95 6.37 1.04
CA SER A 234 14.55 7.65 0.67
C SER A 234 15.45 7.56 -0.57
N ASP A 235 16.23 6.48 -0.70
CA ASP A 235 17.08 6.26 -1.87
C ASP A 235 16.23 5.97 -3.13
N ALA A 236 15.12 5.25 -3.00
CA ALA A 236 14.16 5.07 -4.09
C ALA A 236 13.54 6.41 -4.52
N ALA A 237 13.04 7.18 -3.56
CA ALA A 237 12.43 8.48 -3.84
C ALA A 237 13.37 9.46 -4.53
N SER A 238 14.64 9.51 -4.08
CA SER A 238 15.64 10.45 -4.61
C SER A 238 16.40 9.95 -5.86
N GLY A 239 16.17 8.69 -6.29
CA GLY A 239 16.85 8.10 -7.45
C GLY A 239 18.23 7.52 -7.15
N ARG A 240 18.61 7.38 -5.88
CA ARG A 240 19.90 6.80 -5.48
C ARG A 240 19.89 5.27 -5.39
N LEU A 241 18.72 4.64 -5.41
CA LEU A 241 18.58 3.20 -5.21
C LEU A 241 19.31 2.39 -6.29
N ILE A 242 18.99 2.64 -7.56
CA ILE A 242 19.59 1.91 -8.69
C ILE A 242 21.11 2.18 -8.78
N PRO A 243 21.60 3.42 -8.70
CA PRO A 243 23.04 3.69 -8.61
C PRO A 243 23.74 2.96 -7.46
N LYS A 244 23.12 2.86 -6.30
CA LYS A 244 23.66 2.11 -5.15
C LYS A 244 23.73 0.62 -5.42
N ILE A 245 22.68 0.01 -5.99
CA ILE A 245 22.71 -1.39 -6.41
C ILE A 245 23.85 -1.62 -7.40
N GLN A 246 23.98 -0.76 -8.39
CA GLN A 246 25.05 -0.87 -9.40
C GLN A 246 26.44 -0.79 -8.77
N LYS A 247 26.65 0.13 -7.83
CA LYS A 247 27.92 0.32 -7.15
C LYS A 247 28.30 -0.87 -6.27
N GLU A 248 27.36 -1.36 -5.45
CA GLU A 248 27.63 -2.35 -4.40
C GLU A 248 27.47 -3.82 -4.88
N LEU A 249 26.57 -4.06 -5.84
CA LEU A 249 26.23 -5.41 -6.33
C LEU A 249 26.55 -5.61 -7.82
N GLY A 250 26.95 -4.57 -8.54
CA GLY A 250 27.32 -4.60 -9.94
C GLY A 250 26.19 -4.37 -10.93
N SER A 251 26.55 -4.10 -12.19
CA SER A 251 25.59 -3.74 -13.27
C SER A 251 24.57 -4.83 -13.58
N ARG A 252 24.96 -6.11 -13.43
CA ARG A 252 24.05 -7.25 -13.64
C ARG A 252 22.90 -7.25 -12.61
N ALA A 253 23.21 -6.97 -11.34
CA ALA A 253 22.21 -6.87 -10.27
C ALA A 253 21.29 -5.66 -10.49
N ALA A 254 21.84 -4.51 -10.89
CA ALA A 254 21.04 -3.33 -11.23
C ALA A 254 20.08 -3.59 -12.41
N GLY A 255 20.53 -4.25 -13.47
CA GLY A 255 19.68 -4.64 -14.60
C GLY A 255 18.59 -5.63 -14.19
N ALA A 256 18.91 -6.63 -13.36
CA ALA A 256 17.93 -7.59 -12.83
C ALA A 256 16.87 -6.90 -11.94
N TYR A 257 17.31 -5.92 -11.13
CA TYR A 257 16.38 -5.11 -10.33
C TYR A 257 15.43 -4.28 -11.19
N GLN A 258 15.94 -3.60 -12.21
CA GLN A 258 15.09 -2.82 -13.14
C GLN A 258 14.05 -3.69 -13.85
N ALA A 259 14.39 -4.95 -14.16
CA ALA A 259 13.49 -5.88 -14.84
C ALA A 259 12.43 -6.51 -13.91
N ARG A 260 12.77 -6.80 -12.64
CA ARG A 260 11.93 -7.64 -11.75
C ARG A 260 11.59 -7.00 -10.42
N ARG A 261 12.25 -5.93 -10.02
CA ARG A 261 12.07 -5.25 -8.73
C ARG A 261 12.16 -6.21 -7.53
N GLY A 262 13.09 -7.18 -7.57
CA GLY A 262 13.29 -8.16 -6.51
C GLY A 262 13.86 -7.52 -5.24
N GLY A 263 13.37 -7.95 -4.07
CA GLY A 263 13.71 -7.32 -2.79
C GLY A 263 14.82 -8.00 -1.98
N VAL A 264 15.19 -9.24 -2.31
CA VAL A 264 16.09 -10.06 -1.47
C VAL A 264 17.47 -9.43 -1.29
N ASP A 265 18.12 -9.07 -2.40
CA ASP A 265 19.46 -8.50 -2.38
C ASP A 265 19.45 -7.09 -1.75
N LEU A 266 18.36 -6.35 -1.93
CA LEU A 266 18.18 -5.04 -1.32
C LEU A 266 18.03 -5.12 0.19
N LEU A 267 17.26 -6.08 0.69
CA LEU A 267 17.15 -6.28 2.14
C LEU A 267 18.53 -6.51 2.74
N ALA A 268 19.35 -7.39 2.14
CA ALA A 268 20.71 -7.65 2.59
C ALA A 268 21.61 -6.40 2.49
N LEU A 269 21.50 -5.65 1.40
CA LEU A 269 22.31 -4.44 1.16
C LEU A 269 22.08 -3.36 2.22
N TYR A 270 20.85 -3.20 2.70
CA TYR A 270 20.50 -2.14 3.65
C TYR A 270 20.55 -2.57 5.12
N THR A 271 20.22 -3.83 5.40
CA THR A 271 20.19 -4.35 6.78
C THR A 271 21.51 -5.04 7.20
N GLY A 272 22.35 -5.40 6.24
CA GLY A 272 23.53 -6.24 6.49
C GLY A 272 23.19 -7.71 6.73
N ARG A 273 21.91 -8.12 6.62
CA ARG A 273 21.47 -9.50 6.87
C ARG A 273 20.62 -10.01 5.68
N THR A 274 20.83 -11.25 5.30
CA THR A 274 20.00 -11.88 4.25
C THR A 274 18.59 -12.16 4.76
N ALA A 275 17.62 -12.22 3.86
CA ALA A 275 16.23 -12.56 4.19
C ALA A 275 16.15 -13.92 4.91
N ALA A 276 16.94 -14.91 4.47
CA ALA A 276 17.03 -16.22 5.13
C ALA A 276 17.56 -16.13 6.58
N ALA A 277 18.56 -15.28 6.83
CA ALA A 277 19.10 -15.07 8.17
C ALA A 277 18.14 -14.28 9.11
N MET A 278 17.21 -13.52 8.53
CA MET A 278 16.19 -12.75 9.26
C MET A 278 14.89 -13.54 9.46
N ASP A 279 14.70 -14.68 8.79
CA ASP A 279 13.41 -15.38 8.77
C ASP A 279 12.94 -15.80 10.16
N SER A 280 13.83 -16.38 10.98
CA SER A 280 13.48 -16.78 12.36
C SER A 280 12.98 -15.61 13.20
N ASP A 281 13.64 -14.45 13.10
CA ASP A 281 13.26 -13.25 13.84
C ASP A 281 11.92 -12.71 13.34
N TYR A 282 11.72 -12.71 12.00
CA TYR A 282 10.46 -12.28 11.37
C TYR A 282 9.29 -13.20 11.76
N GLN A 283 9.47 -14.53 11.76
CA GLN A 283 8.43 -15.47 12.19
C GLN A 283 8.12 -15.31 13.70
N ALA A 284 9.13 -15.08 14.52
CA ALA A 284 8.94 -14.77 15.94
C ALA A 284 8.19 -13.47 16.15
N PHE A 285 8.49 -12.43 15.36
CA PHE A 285 7.77 -11.17 15.36
C PHE A 285 6.28 -11.38 15.02
N ILE A 286 5.96 -12.13 13.95
CA ILE A 286 4.57 -12.45 13.59
C ILE A 286 3.85 -13.09 14.77
N LYS A 287 4.43 -14.14 15.38
CA LYS A 287 3.85 -14.80 16.55
C LYS A 287 3.60 -13.82 17.70
N SER A 288 4.50 -12.88 17.93
CA SER A 288 4.35 -11.88 18.99
C SER A 288 3.19 -10.92 18.78
N ILE A 289 2.94 -10.51 17.53
CA ILE A 289 1.88 -9.54 17.19
C ILE A 289 0.49 -10.19 17.05
N VAL A 290 0.41 -11.51 16.78
CA VAL A 290 -0.88 -12.22 16.67
C VAL A 290 -1.28 -12.99 17.93
N LYS A 291 -0.51 -12.87 19.02
CA LYS A 291 -0.78 -13.53 20.29
C LYS A 291 -2.14 -13.13 20.89
N THR A 292 -2.64 -13.95 21.81
CA THR A 292 -3.86 -13.65 22.57
C THR A 292 -3.75 -12.26 23.24
N GLY A 293 -4.78 -11.43 23.13
CA GLY A 293 -4.80 -10.08 23.69
C GLY A 293 -4.39 -8.97 22.70
N SER A 294 -3.66 -9.26 21.63
CA SER A 294 -3.23 -8.26 20.64
C SER A 294 -4.41 -7.58 19.91
N ARG A 295 -5.53 -8.29 19.77
CA ARG A 295 -6.72 -7.82 19.06
C ARG A 295 -7.19 -6.44 19.50
N ALA A 296 -7.29 -6.21 20.80
CA ALA A 296 -7.78 -4.94 21.33
C ALA A 296 -6.86 -3.77 20.95
N LYS A 297 -5.55 -3.98 21.00
CA LYS A 297 -4.55 -2.98 20.61
C LYS A 297 -4.63 -2.67 19.11
N ILE A 298 -4.74 -3.68 18.25
CA ILE A 298 -4.90 -3.52 16.80
C ILE A 298 -6.17 -2.72 16.49
N VAL A 299 -7.32 -3.05 17.10
CA VAL A 299 -8.56 -2.29 16.93
C VAL A 299 -8.40 -0.85 17.41
N ALA A 300 -7.60 -0.62 18.44
CA ALA A 300 -7.28 0.73 18.93
C ALA A 300 -6.25 1.48 18.05
N GLY A 301 -5.60 0.80 17.09
CA GLY A 301 -4.52 1.37 16.29
C GLY A 301 -3.20 1.50 17.05
N GLN A 302 -3.03 0.70 18.09
CA GLN A 302 -1.84 0.67 18.95
C GLN A 302 -0.95 -0.51 18.61
N SER A 303 0.35 -0.34 18.77
CA SER A 303 1.30 -1.45 18.62
C SER A 303 0.99 -2.55 19.64
N PRO A 304 0.84 -3.81 19.22
CA PRO A 304 0.71 -4.94 20.15
C PRO A 304 2.00 -5.23 20.93
N LEU A 305 3.12 -4.62 20.52
CA LEU A 305 4.43 -4.75 21.16
C LEU A 305 4.60 -3.79 22.36
N SER A 306 3.82 -2.71 22.42
CA SER A 306 3.84 -1.81 23.58
C SER A 306 3.34 -2.52 24.82
N GLU A 307 3.89 -2.24 25.98
CA GLU A 307 3.40 -2.73 27.28
C GLU A 307 2.02 -2.19 27.65
#